data_3a5f07e6707acd406a12c64cdcb6daba
#
_entry.id   3a5f07e6707acd406a12c64cdcb6daba
#
_cell.length_a   1.000
_cell.length_b   1.000
_cell.length_c   1.000
_cell.angle_alpha   90.00
_cell.angle_beta   90.00
_cell.angle_gamma   90.00
#
_symmetry.space_group_name_H-M   'P 1'
#
loop_
_entity.id
_entity.type
_entity.pdbx_description
1 polymer ?
#
loop_
_entity_poly.entity_id
_entity_poly.type
_entity_poly.pdbx_seq_one_letter_code
_entity_poly.pdbx_strand_id
1 'polypeptide(L)'
;MNTLIVSQRYRHTGFSLLTAMVFLIMLTLLAVVAIRSTITQERMISNTQDWNLAFQSAEAALRDAQAEIIAGTRTGVDDVNFTNDCKGSSGVLPTSAGLCRPSESGTPVWKDAAPANDPWWGASGASAVSTQYGAVTGTQPMVGVIRQPRYMIEYLGDMGNSSLVMSQGYTAPLPTHQGYRITAVGFGKILNDNDAPASRVMLQSVFER
;
A
#
# COMPACT_ATOMS: atom_id res chain seq x y z
N MET A 1 -90.80 25.32 -22.41
CA MET A 1 -90.29 24.08 -21.76
C MET A 1 -88.87 24.40 -21.26
N ASN A 2 -88.75 24.75 -19.97
CA ASN A 2 -87.47 25.12 -19.35
C ASN A 2 -86.95 23.89 -18.62
N THR A 3 -85.86 23.32 -19.12
CA THR A 3 -85.17 22.20 -18.48
C THR A 3 -84.14 22.73 -17.49
N LEU A 4 -84.41 22.59 -16.20
CA LEU A 4 -83.50 22.93 -15.09
C LEU A 4 -82.40 21.85 -15.02
N ILE A 5 -81.19 22.23 -15.35
CA ILE A 5 -80.00 21.40 -15.15
C ILE A 5 -79.60 21.49 -13.68
N VAL A 6 -79.90 20.44 -12.91
CA VAL A 6 -79.46 20.29 -11.51
C VAL A 6 -78.00 19.89 -11.51
N SER A 7 -77.11 20.81 -11.20
CA SER A 7 -75.70 20.53 -10.95
C SER A 7 -75.53 19.79 -9.61
N GLN A 8 -75.28 18.50 -9.69
CA GLN A 8 -74.87 17.69 -8.50
C GLN A 8 -73.45 18.08 -8.08
N ARG A 9 -73.33 18.84 -7.01
CA ARG A 9 -72.02 19.05 -6.34
C ARG A 9 -71.67 17.80 -5.59
N TYR A 10 -70.71 17.05 -6.13
CA TYR A 10 -70.03 15.97 -5.42
C TYR A 10 -69.28 16.57 -4.21
N ARG A 11 -69.71 16.30 -2.99
CA ARG A 11 -68.99 16.61 -1.77
C ARG A 11 -67.84 15.60 -1.63
N HIS A 12 -66.65 16.00 -1.99
CA HIS A 12 -65.43 15.26 -1.70
C HIS A 12 -65.12 15.41 -0.23
N THR A 13 -65.59 14.51 0.59
CA THR A 13 -65.39 14.49 2.03
C THR A 13 -64.09 13.80 2.36
N GLY A 14 -63.14 14.54 2.99
CA GLY A 14 -62.12 14.02 3.93
C GLY A 14 -61.09 12.97 3.48
N PHE A 15 -61.33 12.22 2.40
CA PHE A 15 -60.44 11.11 1.98
C PHE A 15 -59.11 11.59 1.41
N SER A 16 -59.07 12.80 0.84
CA SER A 16 -57.83 13.35 0.23
C SER A 16 -56.75 13.64 1.27
N LEU A 17 -57.15 14.03 2.50
CA LEU A 17 -56.19 14.33 3.58
C LEU A 17 -55.53 13.03 4.08
N LEU A 18 -56.29 11.95 4.21
CA LEU A 18 -55.77 10.66 4.62
C LEU A 18 -54.82 10.06 3.57
N THR A 19 -55.17 10.13 2.29
CA THR A 19 -54.28 9.67 1.20
C THR A 19 -53.02 10.49 1.13
N ALA A 20 -53.09 11.83 1.29
CA ALA A 20 -51.91 12.69 1.31
C ALA A 20 -50.97 12.34 2.50
N MET A 21 -51.52 12.05 3.67
CA MET A 21 -50.74 11.65 4.86
C MET A 21 -50.03 10.30 4.63
N VAL A 22 -50.67 9.33 4.01
CA VAL A 22 -50.08 8.02 3.70
C VAL A 22 -48.94 8.19 2.70
N PHE A 23 -49.16 8.99 1.62
CA PHE A 23 -48.11 9.27 0.65
C PHE A 23 -46.92 10.00 1.27
N LEU A 24 -47.16 10.96 2.16
CA LEU A 24 -46.08 11.66 2.85
C LEU A 24 -45.22 10.71 3.70
N ILE A 25 -45.88 9.78 4.44
CA ILE A 25 -45.16 8.77 5.21
C ILE A 25 -44.35 7.85 4.30
N MET A 26 -44.90 7.39 3.17
CA MET A 26 -44.16 6.56 2.21
C MET A 26 -42.97 7.29 1.63
N LEU A 27 -43.13 8.56 1.23
CA LEU A 27 -42.04 9.38 0.68
C LEU A 27 -40.94 9.63 1.73
N THR A 28 -41.29 9.90 2.97
CA THR A 28 -40.31 10.09 4.04
C THR A 28 -39.52 8.82 4.34
N LEU A 29 -40.15 7.65 4.33
CA LEU A 29 -39.46 6.37 4.50
C LEU A 29 -38.48 6.09 3.36
N LEU A 30 -38.90 6.34 2.10
CA LEU A 30 -38.03 6.18 0.93
C LEU A 30 -36.83 7.14 1.00
N ALA A 31 -37.05 8.39 1.41
CA ALA A 31 -35.98 9.38 1.55
C ALA A 31 -34.94 8.95 2.61
N VAL A 32 -35.38 8.43 3.76
CA VAL A 32 -34.48 7.94 4.82
C VAL A 32 -33.64 6.76 4.34
N VAL A 33 -34.23 5.82 3.59
CA VAL A 33 -33.49 4.67 3.04
C VAL A 33 -32.45 5.13 2.01
N ALA A 34 -32.81 6.07 1.13
CA ALA A 34 -31.90 6.62 0.12
C ALA A 34 -30.67 7.30 0.78
N ILE A 35 -30.88 8.12 1.82
CA ILE A 35 -29.79 8.79 2.55
C ILE A 35 -28.84 7.78 3.19
N ARG A 36 -29.34 6.74 3.83
CA ARG A 36 -28.50 5.70 4.45
C ARG A 36 -27.65 4.98 3.41
N SER A 37 -28.19 4.69 2.24
CA SER A 37 -27.46 4.06 1.14
C SER A 37 -26.29 4.95 0.67
N THR A 38 -26.52 6.26 0.52
CA THR A 38 -25.48 7.22 0.10
C THR A 38 -24.33 7.29 1.10
N ILE A 39 -24.59 7.37 2.40
CA ILE A 39 -23.54 7.41 3.44
C ILE A 39 -22.68 6.15 3.42
N THR A 40 -23.29 4.98 3.20
CA THR A 40 -22.54 3.72 3.11
C THR A 40 -21.65 3.70 1.87
N GLN A 41 -22.16 4.19 0.74
CA GLN A 41 -21.37 4.28 -0.50
C GLN A 41 -20.20 5.25 -0.35
N GLU A 42 -20.38 6.42 0.26
CA GLU A 42 -19.28 7.37 0.50
C GLU A 42 -18.16 6.77 1.35
N ARG A 43 -18.51 6.05 2.42
CA ARG A 43 -17.52 5.36 3.25
C ARG A 43 -16.75 4.30 2.47
N MET A 44 -17.45 3.52 1.65
CA MET A 44 -16.82 2.49 0.81
C MET A 44 -15.87 3.12 -0.21
N ILE A 45 -16.28 4.20 -0.88
CA ILE A 45 -15.45 4.92 -1.83
C ILE A 45 -14.21 5.49 -1.15
N SER A 46 -14.38 6.13 0.02
CA SER A 46 -13.28 6.69 0.79
C SER A 46 -12.25 5.62 1.18
N ASN A 47 -12.71 4.47 1.69
CA ASN A 47 -11.81 3.36 2.03
C ASN A 47 -11.09 2.79 0.80
N THR A 48 -11.80 2.67 -0.33
CA THR A 48 -11.21 2.18 -1.57
C THR A 48 -10.15 3.15 -2.11
N GLN A 49 -10.40 4.45 -2.04
CA GLN A 49 -9.42 5.47 -2.43
C GLN A 49 -8.19 5.44 -1.53
N ASP A 50 -8.37 5.29 -0.22
CA ASP A 50 -7.28 5.21 0.74
C ASP A 50 -6.42 3.96 0.51
N TRP A 51 -7.05 2.81 0.26
CA TRP A 51 -6.35 1.58 -0.10
C TRP A 51 -5.59 1.69 -1.43
N ASN A 52 -6.21 2.28 -2.46
CA ASN A 52 -5.55 2.52 -3.74
C ASN A 52 -4.33 3.44 -3.60
N LEU A 53 -4.42 4.46 -2.75
CA LEU A 53 -3.29 5.34 -2.46
C LEU A 53 -2.17 4.58 -1.75
N ALA A 54 -2.51 3.73 -0.77
CA ALA A 54 -1.54 2.88 -0.10
C ALA A 54 -0.86 1.91 -1.08
N PHE A 55 -1.62 1.34 -2.03
CA PHE A 55 -1.08 0.47 -3.06
C PHE A 55 -0.11 1.21 -3.99
N GLN A 56 -0.50 2.37 -4.51
CA GLN A 56 0.36 3.21 -5.35
C GLN A 56 1.62 3.66 -4.64
N SER A 57 1.52 3.96 -3.34
CA SER A 57 2.69 4.33 -2.54
C SER A 57 3.64 3.16 -2.34
N ALA A 58 3.12 1.94 -2.15
CA ALA A 58 3.96 0.73 -2.08
C ALA A 58 4.65 0.42 -3.41
N GLU A 59 3.95 0.58 -4.55
CA GLU A 59 4.54 0.44 -5.88
C GLU A 59 5.65 1.47 -6.14
N ALA A 60 5.44 2.71 -5.71
CA ALA A 60 6.47 3.75 -5.84
C ALA A 60 7.72 3.36 -5.05
N ALA A 61 7.58 2.84 -3.83
CA ALA A 61 8.70 2.36 -3.04
C ALA A 61 9.40 1.15 -3.66
N LEU A 62 8.68 0.23 -4.31
CA LEU A 62 9.30 -0.86 -5.07
C LEU A 62 10.17 -0.33 -6.20
N ARG A 63 9.68 0.64 -6.96
CA ARG A 63 10.43 1.25 -8.07
C ARG A 63 11.65 2.02 -7.58
N ASP A 64 11.54 2.69 -6.43
CA ASP A 64 12.65 3.41 -5.81
C ASP A 64 13.75 2.43 -5.37
N ALA A 65 13.38 1.30 -4.77
CA ALA A 65 14.30 0.22 -4.44
C ALA A 65 14.97 -0.40 -5.68
N GLN A 66 14.23 -0.61 -6.77
CA GLN A 66 14.78 -1.08 -8.03
C GLN A 66 15.80 -0.09 -8.61
N ALA A 67 15.47 1.21 -8.57
CA ALA A 67 16.39 2.26 -9.02
C ALA A 67 17.66 2.29 -8.18
N GLU A 68 17.57 2.09 -6.87
CA GLU A 68 18.71 1.95 -5.98
C GLU A 68 19.60 0.75 -6.35
N ILE A 69 19.00 -0.42 -6.59
CA ILE A 69 19.73 -1.62 -7.00
C ILE A 69 20.44 -1.39 -8.32
N ILE A 70 19.78 -0.79 -9.31
CA ILE A 70 20.36 -0.47 -10.62
C ILE A 70 21.53 0.49 -10.47
N ALA A 71 21.37 1.53 -9.67
CA ALA A 71 22.44 2.50 -9.40
C ALA A 71 23.62 1.90 -8.64
N GLY A 72 23.41 0.83 -7.87
CA GLY A 72 24.43 0.17 -7.07
C GLY A 72 24.95 1.03 -5.90
N THR A 73 24.21 2.04 -5.49
CA THR A 73 24.68 3.02 -4.49
C THR A 73 25.02 2.38 -3.16
N ARG A 74 24.22 1.43 -2.68
CA ARG A 74 24.43 0.68 -1.45
C ARG A 74 24.52 -0.84 -1.68
N THR A 75 23.98 -1.30 -2.80
CA THR A 75 23.89 -2.71 -3.20
C THR A 75 25.04 -3.11 -4.13
N GLY A 76 26.25 -2.65 -3.88
CA GLY A 76 27.44 -2.92 -4.71
C GLY A 76 27.63 -4.41 -5.05
N VAL A 77 28.75 -4.75 -5.67
CA VAL A 77 29.08 -6.11 -6.13
C VAL A 77 29.20 -7.10 -4.96
N ASP A 78 29.43 -6.59 -3.75
CA ASP A 78 29.65 -7.39 -2.54
C ASP A 78 28.45 -7.32 -1.58
N ASP A 79 28.15 -8.44 -0.93
CA ASP A 79 27.08 -8.59 0.05
C ASP A 79 27.41 -7.95 1.43
N VAL A 80 28.52 -7.23 1.52
CA VAL A 80 29.10 -6.68 2.76
C VAL A 80 28.12 -5.74 3.48
N ASN A 81 27.28 -5.05 2.73
CA ASN A 81 26.31 -4.09 3.29
C ASN A 81 25.02 -4.74 3.82
N PHE A 82 24.81 -6.03 3.50
CA PHE A 82 23.62 -6.75 3.92
C PHE A 82 23.84 -7.45 5.27
N THR A 83 22.96 -7.20 6.21
CA THR A 83 23.05 -7.75 7.57
C THR A 83 21.80 -8.50 7.98
N ASN A 84 21.92 -9.42 8.95
CA ASN A 84 20.78 -10.20 9.43
C ASN A 84 19.78 -9.34 10.20
N ASP A 85 20.22 -8.21 10.76
CA ASP A 85 19.36 -7.27 11.50
C ASP A 85 18.81 -6.13 10.63
N CYS A 86 19.09 -6.13 9.32
CA CYS A 86 18.66 -5.11 8.35
C CYS A 86 19.10 -3.67 8.68
N LYS A 87 20.08 -3.50 9.57
CA LYS A 87 20.60 -2.17 9.92
C LYS A 87 21.78 -1.76 9.05
N GLY A 88 22.28 -2.71 8.24
CA GLY A 88 23.48 -2.55 7.44
C GLY A 88 24.76 -2.50 8.29
N SER A 89 25.91 -2.55 7.63
CA SER A 89 27.21 -2.43 8.31
C SER A 89 27.39 -1.04 8.88
N SER A 90 27.64 -0.93 10.18
CA SER A 90 27.92 0.34 10.81
C SER A 90 29.23 0.92 10.27
N GLY A 91 29.15 2.11 9.70
CA GLY A 91 30.32 2.89 9.27
C GLY A 91 30.46 3.10 7.76
N VAL A 92 29.68 2.44 6.92
CA VAL A 92 29.81 2.58 5.46
C VAL A 92 28.92 3.68 4.86
N LEU A 93 27.73 3.86 5.39
CA LEU A 93 26.83 4.95 4.95
C LEU A 93 25.83 5.29 6.09
N PRO A 94 25.42 6.56 6.25
CA PRO A 94 24.43 6.96 7.26
C PRO A 94 23.03 6.38 7.03
N THR A 95 22.82 5.64 5.93
CA THR A 95 21.51 5.09 5.50
C THR A 95 21.57 3.61 5.18
N SER A 96 22.37 2.83 5.88
CA SER A 96 22.51 1.38 5.68
C SER A 96 21.28 0.56 6.11
N ALA A 97 20.27 1.20 6.69
CA ALA A 97 19.01 0.55 7.04
C ALA A 97 18.30 -0.02 5.80
N GLY A 98 17.65 -1.16 5.98
CA GLY A 98 16.85 -1.80 4.93
C GLY A 98 17.61 -2.73 3.99
N LEU A 99 18.90 -2.96 4.20
CA LEU A 99 19.68 -3.98 3.50
C LEU A 99 19.77 -5.24 4.37
N CYS A 100 19.13 -6.31 3.94
CA CYS A 100 18.92 -7.51 4.72
C CYS A 100 19.54 -8.75 4.06
N ARG A 101 20.06 -9.68 4.88
CA ARG A 101 20.29 -11.05 4.43
C ARG A 101 19.02 -11.86 4.62
N PRO A 102 18.74 -12.86 3.78
CA PRO A 102 17.63 -13.78 3.97
C PRO A 102 17.69 -14.42 5.35
N SER A 103 16.53 -14.56 5.99
CA SER A 103 16.45 -15.23 7.28
C SER A 103 16.80 -16.72 7.16
N GLU A 104 17.70 -17.21 7.99
CA GLU A 104 18.07 -18.63 8.08
C GLU A 104 16.96 -19.45 8.72
N SER A 105 16.06 -18.85 9.48
CA SER A 105 14.95 -19.52 10.17
C SER A 105 13.78 -19.89 9.24
N GLY A 106 13.81 -19.43 7.98
CA GLY A 106 12.70 -19.60 7.03
C GLY A 106 11.54 -18.64 7.27
N THR A 107 11.58 -17.83 8.33
CA THR A 107 10.62 -16.76 8.56
C THR A 107 11.05 -15.51 7.77
N PRO A 108 10.15 -14.84 7.05
CA PRO A 108 10.53 -13.64 6.30
C PRO A 108 11.13 -12.56 7.22
N VAL A 109 12.23 -11.93 6.79
CA VAL A 109 12.95 -10.91 7.56
C VAL A 109 12.03 -9.80 8.06
N TRP A 110 11.09 -9.36 7.22
CA TRP A 110 10.11 -8.34 7.59
C TRP A 110 9.14 -8.77 8.69
N LYS A 111 8.98 -10.08 8.93
CA LYS A 111 8.10 -10.64 9.96
C LYS A 111 8.86 -10.89 11.26
N ASP A 112 10.08 -11.46 11.19
CA ASP A 112 10.91 -11.75 12.36
C ASP A 112 11.30 -10.50 13.11
N ALA A 113 11.40 -9.43 12.39
CA ALA A 113 11.89 -8.19 12.89
C ALA A 113 10.79 -7.20 13.25
N ALA A 114 9.53 -7.58 13.17
CA ALA A 114 8.40 -6.75 13.57
C ALA A 114 8.11 -6.92 15.07
N PRO A 115 8.54 -6.02 15.96
CA PRO A 115 8.02 -6.00 17.32
C PRO A 115 6.53 -5.65 17.29
N ALA A 116 5.83 -6.01 18.37
CA ALA A 116 4.38 -5.90 18.51
C ALA A 116 3.75 -4.53 18.19
N ASN A 117 4.56 -3.49 18.04
CA ASN A 117 4.14 -2.10 17.79
C ASN A 117 4.61 -1.55 16.43
N ASP A 118 5.00 -2.41 15.47
CA ASP A 118 5.39 -2.02 14.11
C ASP A 118 6.52 -0.95 13.99
N PRO A 119 7.60 -1.01 14.77
CA PRO A 119 8.68 -0.02 14.68
C PRO A 119 9.52 -0.19 13.41
N TRP A 120 9.36 -1.29 12.68
CA TRP A 120 10.06 -1.53 11.43
C TRP A 120 9.71 -0.49 10.39
N TRP A 121 8.44 -0.16 10.31
CA TRP A 121 7.90 0.74 9.32
C TRP A 121 7.73 2.16 9.83
N GLY A 122 7.93 2.37 11.14
CA GLY A 122 7.81 3.66 11.81
C GLY A 122 9.11 4.22 12.37
N ALA A 123 10.14 3.39 12.56
CA ALA A 123 11.42 3.81 13.14
C ALA A 123 12.21 4.72 12.19
N SER A 124 12.91 5.68 12.75
CA SER A 124 13.81 6.57 12.05
C SER A 124 15.19 6.58 12.71
N GLY A 125 16.21 7.03 11.98
CA GLY A 125 17.59 7.07 12.50
C GLY A 125 18.24 5.70 12.67
N ALA A 126 19.08 5.54 13.69
CA ALA A 126 19.89 4.32 13.91
C ALA A 126 19.07 3.06 14.21
N SER A 127 17.80 3.20 14.59
CA SER A 127 16.89 2.07 14.83
C SER A 127 16.08 1.68 13.60
N ALA A 128 16.25 2.38 12.48
CA ALA A 128 15.53 2.06 11.26
C ALA A 128 16.10 0.81 10.61
N VAL A 129 15.21 -0.11 10.30
CA VAL A 129 15.52 -1.39 9.64
C VAL A 129 14.93 -1.46 8.24
N SER A 130 14.35 -0.37 7.78
CA SER A 130 13.81 -0.18 6.44
C SER A 130 14.20 1.18 5.91
N THR A 131 14.31 1.31 4.59
CA THR A 131 14.64 2.56 3.89
C THR A 131 13.36 3.33 3.60
N GLN A 132 13.37 4.63 3.83
CA GLN A 132 12.29 5.50 3.42
C GLN A 132 12.41 5.83 1.93
N TYR A 133 11.29 5.92 1.25
CA TYR A 133 11.19 6.37 -0.14
C TYR A 133 11.97 7.67 -0.38
N GLY A 134 12.77 7.70 -1.43
CA GLY A 134 13.59 8.85 -1.81
C GLY A 134 14.82 9.11 -0.95
N ALA A 135 15.02 8.37 0.16
CA ALA A 135 16.15 8.62 1.06
C ALA A 135 17.52 8.35 0.43
N VAL A 136 17.58 7.44 -0.52
CA VAL A 136 18.82 7.05 -1.23
C VAL A 136 18.87 7.62 -2.64
N THR A 137 17.76 7.53 -3.35
CA THR A 137 17.66 7.95 -4.75
C THR A 137 17.49 9.47 -4.92
N GLY A 138 17.12 10.18 -3.84
CA GLY A 138 16.81 11.61 -3.91
C GLY A 138 15.45 11.92 -4.52
N THR A 139 14.62 10.90 -4.72
CA THR A 139 13.26 11.08 -5.25
C THR A 139 12.43 11.95 -4.30
N GLN A 140 11.63 12.85 -4.86
CA GLN A 140 10.80 13.75 -4.05
C GLN A 140 9.76 12.98 -3.22
N PRO A 141 9.52 13.40 -1.96
CA PRO A 141 8.53 12.77 -1.10
C PRO A 141 7.14 12.73 -1.75
N MET A 142 6.43 11.64 -1.55
CA MET A 142 5.05 11.50 -2.03
C MET A 142 4.11 12.44 -1.26
N VAL A 143 3.25 13.11 -2.02
CA VAL A 143 2.21 14.00 -1.47
C VAL A 143 0.92 13.20 -1.26
N GLY A 144 0.20 13.50 -0.18
CA GLY A 144 -1.11 12.93 0.09
C GLY A 144 -1.10 11.63 0.89
N VAL A 145 0.06 11.07 1.19
CA VAL A 145 0.21 9.93 2.10
C VAL A 145 0.46 10.42 3.53
N ILE A 146 -0.07 9.72 4.52
CA ILE A 146 0.12 10.09 5.93
C ILE A 146 1.55 9.82 6.41
N ARG A 147 2.19 8.80 5.85
CA ARG A 147 3.60 8.46 6.06
C ARG A 147 4.23 8.11 4.74
N GLN A 148 5.51 8.46 4.57
CA GLN A 148 6.27 8.07 3.40
C GLN A 148 6.40 6.55 3.34
N PRO A 149 6.22 5.94 2.15
CA PRO A 149 6.39 4.50 2.00
C PRO A 149 7.83 4.09 2.29
N ARG A 150 8.03 2.83 2.62
CA ARG A 150 9.33 2.28 2.99
C ARG A 150 9.57 0.95 2.31
N TYR A 151 10.84 0.57 2.17
CA TYR A 151 11.23 -0.69 1.57
C TYR A 151 12.40 -1.34 2.29
N MET A 152 12.55 -2.64 2.05
CA MET A 152 13.69 -3.46 2.43
C MET A 152 14.17 -4.22 1.20
N ILE A 153 15.47 -4.41 1.09
CA ILE A 153 16.11 -5.17 0.03
C ILE A 153 16.83 -6.35 0.67
N GLU A 154 16.43 -7.57 0.33
CA GLU A 154 17.11 -8.80 0.75
C GLU A 154 17.98 -9.30 -0.39
N TYR A 155 19.24 -9.59 -0.13
CA TYR A 155 20.16 -10.18 -1.10
C TYR A 155 19.97 -11.70 -1.13
N LEU A 156 19.51 -12.24 -2.24
CA LEU A 156 19.25 -13.67 -2.42
C LEU A 156 20.46 -14.47 -2.90
N GLY A 157 21.55 -13.79 -3.19
CA GLY A 157 22.76 -14.39 -3.75
C GLY A 157 22.82 -14.37 -5.28
N ASP A 158 23.82 -15.05 -5.80
CA ASP A 158 24.02 -15.16 -7.24
C ASP A 158 23.01 -16.16 -7.83
N MET A 159 22.18 -15.70 -8.74
CA MET A 159 21.17 -16.49 -9.46
C MET A 159 21.71 -17.08 -10.78
N GLY A 160 22.97 -16.87 -11.09
CA GLY A 160 23.64 -17.43 -12.25
C GLY A 160 23.85 -18.93 -12.11
N ASN A 161 23.47 -19.68 -13.12
CA ASN A 161 23.80 -21.08 -13.20
C ASN A 161 25.34 -21.20 -13.33
N SER A 162 25.99 -21.66 -12.28
CA SER A 162 27.43 -21.98 -12.28
C SER A 162 27.78 -23.21 -13.14
N SER A 163 26.95 -23.49 -14.13
CA SER A 163 27.24 -24.50 -15.14
C SER A 163 28.44 -24.04 -15.96
N LEU A 164 29.61 -24.53 -15.62
CA LEU A 164 30.78 -24.42 -16.46
C LEU A 164 30.44 -24.98 -17.84
N VAL A 165 30.26 -24.12 -18.82
CA VAL A 165 30.19 -24.57 -20.21
C VAL A 165 31.59 -24.99 -20.60
N MET A 166 31.86 -26.27 -20.47
CA MET A 166 33.09 -26.89 -21.05
C MET A 166 32.91 -26.94 -22.55
N SER A 167 33.26 -25.88 -23.24
CA SER A 167 33.44 -25.88 -24.68
C SER A 167 34.91 -25.73 -24.96
N GLN A 168 35.53 -26.80 -25.45
CA GLN A 168 36.91 -26.86 -26.00
C GLN A 168 38.01 -26.25 -25.10
N GLY A 169 38.02 -26.57 -23.80
CA GLY A 169 39.11 -26.21 -22.92
C GLY A 169 39.18 -24.76 -22.43
N TYR A 170 38.20 -23.96 -22.76
CA TYR A 170 38.04 -22.61 -22.21
C TYR A 170 36.88 -22.61 -21.20
N THR A 171 37.20 -22.42 -19.93
CA THR A 171 36.24 -22.16 -18.87
C THR A 171 36.06 -20.64 -18.78
N ALA A 172 35.06 -20.08 -19.47
CA ALA A 172 34.62 -18.73 -19.20
C ALA A 172 33.58 -18.77 -18.08
N PRO A 173 33.75 -18.00 -17.00
CA PRO A 173 32.68 -17.85 -16.02
C PRO A 173 31.47 -17.21 -16.72
N LEU A 174 30.29 -17.84 -16.59
CA LEU A 174 29.08 -17.24 -17.06
C LEU A 174 28.80 -15.98 -16.19
N PRO A 175 28.23 -14.93 -16.80
CA PRO A 175 27.83 -13.77 -16.01
C PRO A 175 26.84 -14.21 -14.93
N THR A 176 27.18 -13.94 -13.69
CA THR A 176 26.31 -14.20 -12.54
C THR A 176 25.36 -13.00 -12.41
N HIS A 177 24.06 -13.29 -12.38
CA HIS A 177 23.06 -12.30 -12.05
C HIS A 177 22.81 -12.33 -10.55
N GLN A 178 22.80 -11.16 -9.94
CA GLN A 178 22.51 -11.04 -8.51
C GLN A 178 21.01 -10.91 -8.30
N GLY A 179 20.46 -11.76 -7.44
CA GLY A 179 19.05 -11.76 -7.08
C GLY A 179 18.76 -10.93 -5.83
N TYR A 180 17.74 -10.14 -5.90
CA TYR A 180 17.27 -9.30 -4.79
C TYR A 180 15.77 -9.52 -4.58
N ARG A 181 15.34 -9.63 -3.32
CA ARG A 181 13.94 -9.56 -2.95
C ARG A 181 13.66 -8.19 -2.34
N ILE A 182 12.72 -7.50 -2.92
CA ILE A 182 12.29 -6.19 -2.44
C ILE A 182 10.95 -6.36 -1.74
N THR A 183 10.85 -5.93 -0.48
CA THR A 183 9.58 -5.84 0.24
C THR A 183 9.31 -4.37 0.53
N ALA A 184 8.19 -3.86 0.05
CA ALA A 184 7.79 -2.47 0.20
C ALA A 184 6.44 -2.36 0.91
N VAL A 185 6.30 -1.30 1.71
CA VAL A 185 5.06 -0.95 2.38
C VAL A 185 4.67 0.47 2.04
N GLY A 186 3.43 0.61 1.62
CA GLY A 186 2.79 1.88 1.37
C GLY A 186 1.65 2.17 2.34
N PHE A 187 1.36 3.44 2.53
CA PHE A 187 0.37 3.94 3.47
C PHE A 187 -0.63 4.85 2.76
N GLY A 188 -1.89 4.79 3.19
CA GLY A 188 -2.93 5.72 2.76
C GLY A 188 -2.80 7.10 3.42
N LYS A 189 -3.85 7.87 3.34
CA LYS A 189 -3.93 9.23 3.92
C LYS A 189 -4.72 9.29 5.23
N ILE A 190 -5.51 8.25 5.55
CA ILE A 190 -6.42 8.23 6.67
C ILE A 190 -5.72 7.63 7.89
N LEU A 191 -5.86 8.26 9.05
CA LEU A 191 -5.48 7.69 10.34
C LEU A 191 -6.66 6.96 10.98
N ASN A 192 -6.36 5.89 11.68
CA ASN A 192 -7.31 5.24 12.57
C ASN A 192 -7.31 5.92 13.97
N ASP A 193 -8.17 5.45 14.86
CA ASP A 193 -8.33 6.00 16.22
C ASP A 193 -7.07 5.90 17.10
N ASN A 194 -6.06 5.12 16.67
CA ASN A 194 -4.80 4.92 17.37
C ASN A 194 -3.62 5.68 16.72
N ASP A 195 -3.90 6.69 15.91
CA ASP A 195 -2.89 7.48 15.20
C ASP A 195 -2.01 6.66 14.23
N ALA A 196 -2.50 5.50 13.81
CA ALA A 196 -1.85 4.65 12.81
C ALA A 196 -2.54 4.77 11.44
N PRO A 197 -1.83 4.54 10.33
CA PRO A 197 -2.45 4.52 9.00
C PRO A 197 -3.60 3.51 8.95
N ALA A 198 -4.77 3.94 8.49
CA ALA A 198 -5.96 3.09 8.36
C ALA A 198 -5.77 2.05 7.25
N SER A 199 -5.11 2.45 6.16
CA SER A 199 -4.78 1.56 5.05
C SER A 199 -3.27 1.39 4.93
N ARG A 200 -2.84 0.13 4.87
CA ARG A 200 -1.46 -0.28 4.65
C ARG A 200 -1.42 -1.42 3.65
N VAL A 201 -0.58 -1.30 2.63
CA VAL A 201 -0.38 -2.32 1.61
C VAL A 201 1.09 -2.72 1.61
N MET A 202 1.35 -4.02 1.63
CA MET A 202 2.69 -4.59 1.50
C MET A 202 2.78 -5.29 0.15
N LEU A 203 3.83 -4.98 -0.61
CA LEU A 203 4.14 -5.59 -1.88
C LEU A 203 5.53 -6.21 -1.82
N GLN A 204 5.71 -7.29 -2.57
CA GLN A 204 7.00 -7.96 -2.69
C GLN A 204 7.29 -8.27 -4.15
N SER A 205 8.54 -8.08 -4.55
CA SER A 205 9.03 -8.38 -5.89
C SER A 205 10.42 -8.99 -5.81
N VAL A 206 10.77 -9.83 -6.78
CA VAL A 206 12.13 -10.30 -7.01
C VAL A 206 12.69 -9.55 -8.21
N PHE A 207 13.91 -9.08 -8.07
CA PHE A 207 14.62 -8.31 -9.08
C PHE A 207 16.01 -8.92 -9.31
N GLU A 208 16.42 -9.03 -10.56
CA GLU A 208 17.73 -9.53 -10.97
C GLU A 208 18.52 -8.39 -11.63
N ARG A 209 19.82 -8.33 -11.29
CA ARG A 209 20.77 -7.37 -11.85
C ARG A 209 21.99 -8.05 -12.44
#